data_e01b6e32a66231a18816144bcf45043f
#
_entry.id   e01b6e32a66231a18816144bcf45043f
#
_cell.length_a   1.000
_cell.length_b   1.000
_cell.length_c   1.000
_cell.angle_alpha   90.00
_cell.angle_beta   90.00
_cell.angle_gamma   90.00
#
_symmetry.space_group_name_H-M   'P 1'
#
loop_
_entity.id
_entity.type
_entity.pdbx_description
1 polymer ?
#
loop_
_entity_poly.entity_id
_entity_poly.type
_entity_poly.pdbx_seq_one_letter_code
_entity_poly.pdbx_strand_id
1 'polypeptide(L)'
;MVFTGLALEFTVVGFLFYSFPVIWPYLISELGMTESQLGMVSAFYFIPVAILAIIIGRALDKYSVKNFMMIGAIIYAVGLFSLSFINSYWSLLTIYLTILALGSIMMGNLAVAKLISNWFDKNAGRALGIAAIGISFSGVVLPLVVDPLLDLVGWRNV
;
A
#
# COMPACT_ATOMS: atom_id res chain seq x y z
N MET A 1 -13.83 -6.00 -12.86
CA MET A 1 -13.09 -4.73 -12.75
C MET A 1 -13.32 -4.03 -11.40
N VAL A 2 -14.56 -3.81 -10.95
CA VAL A 2 -14.82 -3.15 -9.65
C VAL A 2 -14.24 -3.97 -8.48
N PHE A 3 -14.49 -5.28 -8.44
CA PHE A 3 -13.92 -6.15 -7.42
C PHE A 3 -12.39 -6.23 -7.46
N THR A 4 -11.79 -6.11 -8.63
CA THR A 4 -10.34 -6.00 -8.76
C THR A 4 -9.86 -4.70 -8.11
N GLY A 5 -10.54 -3.58 -8.37
CA GLY A 5 -10.25 -2.30 -7.71
C GLY A 5 -10.38 -2.39 -6.19
N LEU A 6 -11.47 -3.01 -5.69
CA LEU A 6 -11.69 -3.23 -4.27
C LEU A 6 -10.55 -4.05 -3.64
N ALA A 7 -10.15 -5.16 -4.28
CA ALA A 7 -9.05 -5.99 -3.76
C ALA A 7 -7.71 -5.26 -3.74
N LEU A 8 -7.44 -4.44 -4.75
CA LEU A 8 -6.20 -3.65 -4.81
C LEU A 8 -6.16 -2.54 -3.78
N GLU A 9 -7.28 -1.80 -3.60
CA GLU A 9 -7.40 -0.79 -2.54
C GLU A 9 -7.29 -1.42 -1.15
N PHE A 10 -7.94 -2.57 -0.93
CA PHE A 10 -7.80 -3.35 0.29
C PHE A 10 -6.34 -3.69 0.58
N THR A 11 -5.62 -4.19 -0.43
CA THR A 11 -4.22 -4.61 -0.26
C THR A 11 -3.31 -3.41 -0.02
N VAL A 12 -3.37 -2.37 -0.88
CA VAL A 12 -2.45 -1.23 -0.80
C VAL A 12 -2.61 -0.46 0.50
N VAL A 13 -3.83 -0.04 0.78
CA VAL A 13 -4.10 0.77 1.97
C VAL A 13 -4.04 -0.08 3.24
N GLY A 14 -4.52 -1.30 3.14
CA GLY A 14 -4.54 -2.22 4.26
C GLY A 14 -3.16 -2.51 4.84
N PHE A 15 -2.23 -2.92 4.02
CA PHE A 15 -0.87 -3.25 4.51
C PHE A 15 -0.08 -2.00 4.91
N LEU A 16 -0.18 -0.89 4.16
CA LEU A 16 0.60 0.31 4.47
C LEU A 16 0.09 1.09 5.68
N PHE A 17 -1.23 1.17 5.84
CA PHE A 17 -1.80 2.10 6.83
C PHE A 17 -2.50 1.41 8.00
N TYR A 18 -3.01 0.19 7.83
CA TYR A 18 -3.73 -0.51 8.88
C TYR A 18 -2.95 -1.67 9.52
N SER A 19 -2.13 -2.40 8.75
CA SER A 19 -1.25 -3.43 9.32
C SER A 19 0.01 -2.84 9.94
N PHE A 20 0.57 -1.79 9.34
CA PHE A 20 1.84 -1.22 9.80
C PHE A 20 1.79 -0.70 11.26
N PRO A 21 0.76 0.04 11.72
CA PRO A 21 0.69 0.45 13.13
C PRO A 21 0.59 -0.73 14.11
N VAL A 22 0.03 -1.85 13.71
CA VAL A 22 -0.05 -3.06 14.57
C VAL A 22 1.35 -3.64 14.84
N ILE A 23 2.29 -3.44 13.92
CA ILE A 23 3.68 -3.91 14.04
C ILE A 23 4.55 -2.93 14.87
N TRP A 24 4.14 -1.69 15.09
CA TRP A 24 4.94 -0.68 15.77
C TRP A 24 5.51 -1.12 17.13
N PRO A 25 4.75 -1.73 18.04
CA PRO A 25 5.29 -2.17 19.33
C PRO A 25 6.52 -3.08 19.19
N TYR A 26 6.53 -3.94 18.18
CA TYR A 26 7.66 -4.85 17.91
C TYR A 26 8.87 -4.10 17.35
N LEU A 27 8.66 -3.13 16.46
CA LEU A 27 9.75 -2.27 15.94
C LEU A 27 10.37 -1.41 17.03
N ILE A 28 9.56 -0.92 17.96
CA ILE A 28 10.04 -0.15 19.11
C ILE A 28 10.86 -1.05 20.04
N SER A 29 10.36 -2.24 20.40
CA SER A 29 11.02 -3.13 21.36
C SER A 29 12.28 -3.78 20.80
N GLU A 30 12.29 -4.21 19.53
CA GLU A 30 13.43 -4.94 18.95
C GLU A 30 14.47 -4.03 18.30
N LEU A 31 14.03 -2.98 17.61
CA LEU A 31 14.92 -2.11 16.84
C LEU A 31 15.19 -0.75 17.49
N GLY A 32 14.61 -0.50 18.68
CA GLY A 32 14.81 0.73 19.43
C GLY A 32 14.25 1.97 18.72
N MET A 33 13.26 1.81 17.85
CA MET A 33 12.62 2.92 17.16
C MET A 33 11.69 3.67 18.08
N THR A 34 11.45 4.96 17.82
CA THR A 34 10.48 5.76 18.55
C THR A 34 9.16 5.86 17.77
N GLU A 35 8.04 6.07 18.46
CA GLU A 35 6.75 6.33 17.82
C GLU A 35 6.81 7.51 16.85
N SER A 36 7.56 8.55 17.20
CA SER A 36 7.78 9.71 16.33
C SER A 36 8.46 9.33 15.02
N GLN A 37 9.46 8.46 15.06
CA GLN A 37 10.14 7.96 13.84
C GLN A 37 9.17 7.16 12.96
N LEU A 38 8.36 6.28 13.55
CA LEU A 38 7.38 5.48 12.80
C LEU A 38 6.28 6.36 12.20
N GLY A 39 5.81 7.37 12.95
CA GLY A 39 4.89 8.37 12.44
C GLY A 39 5.47 9.19 11.28
N MET A 40 6.77 9.54 11.34
CA MET A 40 7.47 10.23 10.25
C MET A 40 7.58 9.36 8.98
N VAL A 41 7.79 8.05 9.09
CA VAL A 41 7.78 7.14 7.93
C VAL A 41 6.46 7.24 7.19
N SER A 42 5.34 7.17 7.93
CA SER A 42 4.00 7.27 7.35
C SER A 42 3.73 8.66 6.73
N ALA A 43 4.21 9.73 7.35
CA ALA A 43 4.03 11.09 6.85
C ALA A 43 4.88 11.34 5.59
N PHE A 44 6.16 10.96 5.62
CA PHE A 44 7.07 11.17 4.50
C PHE A 44 6.74 10.30 3.27
N TYR A 45 6.04 9.20 3.46
CA TYR A 45 5.56 8.35 2.36
C TYR A 45 4.78 9.13 1.31
N PHE A 46 3.99 10.14 1.69
CA PHE A 46 3.20 10.93 0.75
C PHE A 46 4.03 11.82 -0.18
N ILE A 47 5.28 12.15 0.17
CA ILE A 47 6.16 12.99 -0.65
C ILE A 47 6.50 12.29 -1.98
N PRO A 48 7.15 11.10 -1.98
CA PRO A 48 7.43 10.39 -3.23
C PRO A 48 6.16 9.98 -3.97
N VAL A 49 5.08 9.62 -3.26
CA VAL A 49 3.79 9.30 -3.90
C VAL A 49 3.27 10.50 -4.69
N ALA A 50 3.30 11.72 -4.15
CA ALA A 50 2.87 12.92 -4.85
C ALA A 50 3.71 13.21 -6.10
N ILE A 51 5.04 13.05 -6.01
CA ILE A 51 5.95 13.24 -7.16
C ILE A 51 5.70 12.15 -8.22
N LEU A 52 5.62 10.89 -7.80
CA LEU A 52 5.39 9.77 -8.69
C LEU A 52 4.02 9.81 -9.34
N ALA A 53 3.00 10.35 -8.67
CA ALA A 53 1.63 10.46 -9.21
C ALA A 53 1.60 11.23 -10.54
N ILE A 54 2.42 12.27 -10.68
CA ILE A 54 2.51 13.06 -11.92
C ILE A 54 3.10 12.22 -13.06
N ILE A 55 4.15 11.46 -12.77
CA ILE A 55 4.88 10.65 -13.75
C ILE A 55 4.04 9.43 -14.15
N ILE A 56 3.54 8.70 -13.15
CA ILE A 56 2.74 7.49 -13.36
C ILE A 56 1.38 7.83 -13.97
N GLY A 57 0.76 8.96 -13.60
CA GLY A 57 -0.47 9.43 -14.22
C GLY A 57 -0.34 9.58 -15.74
N ARG A 58 0.71 10.27 -16.20
CA ARG A 58 1.03 10.41 -17.63
C ARG A 58 1.32 9.06 -18.31
N ALA A 59 1.99 8.16 -17.61
CA ALA A 59 2.29 6.84 -18.13
C ALA A 59 1.01 5.98 -18.25
N LEU A 60 0.09 6.05 -17.28
CA LEU A 60 -1.21 5.37 -17.33
C LEU A 60 -2.11 5.86 -18.48
N ASP A 61 -1.92 7.10 -18.96
CA ASP A 61 -2.63 7.60 -20.14
C ASP A 61 -2.09 7.01 -21.45
N LYS A 62 -0.81 6.63 -21.47
CA LYS A 62 -0.11 6.18 -22.67
C LYS A 62 -0.01 4.65 -22.78
N TYR A 63 0.07 3.96 -21.66
CA TYR A 63 0.32 2.51 -21.61
C TYR A 63 -0.87 1.76 -21.03
N SER A 64 -0.85 0.43 -21.17
CA SER A 64 -1.88 -0.46 -20.65
C SER A 64 -1.94 -0.41 -19.12
N VAL A 65 -3.07 0.03 -18.57
CA VAL A 65 -3.34 0.09 -17.12
C VAL A 65 -3.12 -1.28 -16.47
N LYS A 66 -3.57 -2.37 -17.13
CA LYS A 66 -3.40 -3.75 -16.64
C LYS A 66 -1.92 -4.09 -16.42
N ASN A 67 -1.06 -3.80 -17.38
CA ASN A 67 0.36 -4.12 -17.27
C ASN A 67 1.02 -3.29 -16.15
N PHE A 68 0.65 -2.01 -16.03
CA PHE A 68 1.11 -1.16 -14.94
C PHE A 68 0.72 -1.71 -13.57
N MET A 69 -0.53 -2.11 -13.40
CA MET A 69 -1.01 -2.67 -12.14
C MET A 69 -0.32 -4.00 -11.80
N MET A 70 -0.05 -4.85 -12.80
CA MET A 70 0.68 -6.11 -12.59
C MET A 70 2.13 -5.86 -12.14
N ILE A 71 2.84 -4.95 -12.81
CA ILE A 71 4.19 -4.57 -12.43
C ILE A 71 4.19 -3.93 -11.03
N GLY A 72 3.24 -3.02 -10.78
CA GLY A 72 3.06 -2.40 -9.47
C GLY A 72 2.83 -3.41 -8.36
N ALA A 73 2.00 -4.43 -8.59
CA ALA A 73 1.75 -5.49 -7.63
C ALA A 73 3.02 -6.31 -7.30
N ILE A 74 3.83 -6.61 -8.30
CA ILE A 74 5.11 -7.30 -8.10
C ILE A 74 6.07 -6.43 -7.27
N ILE A 75 6.22 -5.16 -7.65
CA ILE A 75 7.08 -4.21 -6.91
C ILE A 75 6.59 -4.06 -5.47
N TYR A 76 5.28 -3.94 -5.27
CA TYR A 76 4.69 -3.82 -3.95
C TYR A 76 4.92 -5.06 -3.09
N ALA A 77 4.74 -6.26 -3.65
CA ALA A 77 5.01 -7.52 -2.97
C ALA A 77 6.49 -7.65 -2.59
N VAL A 78 7.41 -7.28 -3.49
CA VAL A 78 8.85 -7.22 -3.18
C VAL A 78 9.13 -6.22 -2.06
N GLY A 79 8.46 -5.06 -2.06
CA GLY A 79 8.56 -4.07 -1.00
C GLY A 79 8.12 -4.61 0.35
N LEU A 80 6.95 -5.26 0.42
CA LEU A 80 6.45 -5.91 1.64
C LEU A 80 7.40 -6.99 2.13
N PHE A 81 7.87 -7.87 1.23
CA PHE A 81 8.84 -8.90 1.57
C PHE A 81 10.16 -8.32 2.10
N SER A 82 10.59 -7.19 1.56
CA SER A 82 11.81 -6.50 2.01
C SER A 82 11.70 -5.97 3.44
N LEU A 83 10.48 -5.73 3.94
CA LEU A 83 10.27 -5.32 5.34
C LEU A 83 10.69 -6.39 6.34
N SER A 84 10.66 -7.68 5.97
CA SER A 84 11.13 -8.76 6.84
C SER A 84 12.62 -8.65 7.16
N PHE A 85 13.40 -7.96 6.35
CA PHE A 85 14.86 -7.84 6.49
C PHE A 85 15.31 -6.51 7.09
N ILE A 86 14.41 -5.67 7.54
CA ILE A 86 14.79 -4.38 8.14
C ILE A 86 15.49 -4.59 9.48
N ASN A 87 16.55 -3.81 9.68
CA ASN A 87 17.37 -3.83 10.91
C ASN A 87 17.61 -2.40 11.45
N SER A 88 17.07 -1.38 10.79
CA SER A 88 17.25 0.02 11.19
C SER A 88 16.12 0.91 10.68
N TYR A 89 15.95 2.06 11.33
CA TYR A 89 15.03 3.11 10.87
C TYR A 89 15.28 3.52 9.41
N TRP A 90 16.54 3.67 9.01
CA TRP A 90 16.89 4.11 7.67
C TRP A 90 16.53 3.06 6.59
N SER A 91 16.67 1.77 6.89
CA SER A 91 16.24 0.71 5.97
C SER A 91 14.72 0.69 5.80
N LEU A 92 13.97 0.85 6.89
CA LEU A 92 12.53 0.99 6.86
C LEU A 92 12.10 2.19 6.01
N LEU A 93 12.67 3.37 6.30
CA LEU A 93 12.37 4.61 5.57
C LEU A 93 12.66 4.47 4.08
N THR A 94 13.80 3.90 3.71
CA THR A 94 14.17 3.70 2.31
C THR A 94 13.17 2.80 1.58
N ILE A 95 12.79 1.65 2.15
CA ILE A 95 11.82 0.73 1.54
C ILE A 95 10.46 1.41 1.36
N TYR A 96 10.00 2.14 2.38
CA TYR A 96 8.71 2.84 2.33
C TYR A 96 8.68 3.94 1.26
N LEU A 97 9.74 4.76 1.19
CA LEU A 97 9.80 5.92 0.30
C LEU A 97 10.14 5.56 -1.15
N THR A 98 10.68 4.37 -1.40
CA THR A 98 11.06 3.96 -2.75
C THR A 98 10.16 2.84 -3.27
N ILE A 99 10.37 1.62 -2.81
CA ILE A 99 9.73 0.41 -3.37
C ILE A 99 8.23 0.41 -3.11
N LEU A 100 7.82 0.65 -1.85
CA LEU A 100 6.40 0.64 -1.49
C LEU A 100 5.65 1.84 -2.08
N ALA A 101 6.25 3.02 -2.10
CA ALA A 101 5.66 4.19 -2.76
C ALA A 101 5.46 3.97 -4.26
N LEU A 102 6.46 3.41 -4.95
CA LEU A 102 6.35 3.12 -6.38
C LEU A 102 5.29 2.04 -6.66
N GLY A 103 5.35 0.92 -5.94
CA GLY A 103 4.39 -0.17 -6.11
C GLY A 103 2.95 0.27 -5.86
N SER A 104 2.74 1.00 -4.76
CA SER A 104 1.41 1.47 -4.36
C SER A 104 0.78 2.43 -5.37
N ILE A 105 1.55 3.39 -5.90
CA ILE A 105 1.00 4.34 -6.88
C ILE A 105 0.71 3.69 -8.23
N MET A 106 1.45 2.63 -8.60
CA MET A 106 1.23 1.89 -9.84
C MET A 106 0.01 0.97 -9.79
N MET A 107 -0.40 0.47 -8.63
CA MET A 107 -1.54 -0.45 -8.50
C MET A 107 -2.71 0.07 -7.68
N GLY A 108 -2.52 1.12 -6.88
CA GLY A 108 -3.52 1.67 -5.96
C GLY A 108 -4.48 2.68 -6.61
N ASN A 109 -4.91 3.65 -5.83
CA ASN A 109 -6.01 4.55 -6.13
C ASN A 109 -5.97 5.18 -7.54
N LEU A 110 -4.81 5.70 -7.98
CA LEU A 110 -4.67 6.32 -9.29
C LEU A 110 -4.91 5.32 -10.44
N ALA A 111 -4.32 4.14 -10.34
CA ALA A 111 -4.48 3.09 -11.35
C ALA A 111 -5.89 2.48 -11.32
N VAL A 112 -6.47 2.31 -10.12
CA VAL A 112 -7.86 1.84 -9.93
C VAL A 112 -8.84 2.84 -10.53
N ALA A 113 -8.65 4.14 -10.28
CA ALA A 113 -9.49 5.17 -10.86
C ALA A 113 -9.43 5.16 -12.40
N LYS A 114 -8.23 5.03 -12.97
CA LYS A 114 -8.05 4.92 -14.42
C LYS A 114 -8.65 3.64 -14.99
N LEU A 115 -8.47 2.50 -14.30
CA LEU A 115 -9.07 1.24 -14.70
C LEU A 115 -10.60 1.34 -14.77
N ILE A 116 -11.22 1.91 -13.73
CA ILE A 116 -12.66 2.04 -13.66
C ILE A 116 -13.18 3.03 -14.71
N SER A 117 -12.52 4.16 -14.89
CA SER A 117 -12.94 5.16 -15.89
C SER A 117 -12.87 4.63 -17.33
N ASN A 118 -11.96 3.70 -17.62
CA ASN A 118 -11.88 3.06 -18.93
C ASN A 118 -13.02 2.06 -19.22
N TRP A 119 -13.75 1.61 -18.18
CA TRP A 119 -14.81 0.60 -18.31
C TRP A 119 -16.22 1.16 -18.04
N PHE A 120 -16.33 2.28 -17.34
CA PHE A 120 -17.61 2.83 -16.90
C PHE A 120 -17.73 4.33 -17.26
N ASP A 121 -18.47 4.64 -18.30
CA ASP A 121 -18.69 6.04 -18.69
C ASP A 121 -19.68 6.75 -17.75
N LYS A 122 -20.90 6.19 -17.58
CA LYS A 122 -21.99 6.85 -16.84
C LYS A 122 -22.00 6.54 -15.33
N ASN A 123 -21.46 5.40 -14.91
CA ASN A 123 -21.52 4.90 -13.54
C ASN A 123 -20.15 4.82 -12.86
N ALA A 124 -19.13 5.51 -13.40
CA ALA A 124 -17.76 5.49 -12.86
C ALA A 124 -17.72 5.88 -11.36
N GLY A 125 -18.46 6.89 -10.94
CA GLY A 125 -18.52 7.30 -9.54
C GLY A 125 -19.03 6.21 -8.59
N ARG A 126 -20.06 5.47 -8.99
CA ARG A 126 -20.57 4.33 -8.19
C ARG A 126 -19.55 3.19 -8.14
N ALA A 127 -18.92 2.88 -9.25
CA ALA A 127 -17.90 1.85 -9.35
C ALA A 127 -16.66 2.19 -8.49
N LEU A 128 -16.24 3.45 -8.47
CA LEU A 128 -15.18 3.96 -7.60
C LEU A 128 -15.58 3.90 -6.12
N GLY A 129 -16.81 4.26 -5.78
CA GLY A 129 -17.33 4.13 -4.43
C GLY A 129 -17.31 2.69 -3.92
N ILE A 130 -17.66 1.71 -4.75
CA ILE A 130 -17.59 0.29 -4.38
C ILE A 130 -16.13 -0.16 -4.24
N ALA A 131 -15.23 0.26 -5.12
CA ALA A 131 -13.81 -0.04 -4.98
C ALA A 131 -13.22 0.54 -3.68
N ALA A 132 -13.62 1.76 -3.32
CA ALA A 132 -13.18 2.42 -2.08
C ALA A 132 -13.66 1.72 -0.79
N ILE A 133 -14.71 0.87 -0.84
CA ILE A 133 -15.09 0.03 0.29
C ILE A 133 -13.93 -0.87 0.71
N GLY A 134 -13.06 -1.29 -0.23
CA GLY A 134 -11.86 -2.06 0.06
C GLY A 134 -10.96 -1.39 1.09
N ILE A 135 -10.83 -0.05 1.04
CA ILE A 135 -10.04 0.74 2.00
C ILE A 135 -10.60 0.57 3.42
N SER A 136 -11.90 0.85 3.60
CA SER A 136 -12.53 0.77 4.93
C SER A 136 -12.58 -0.67 5.44
N PHE A 137 -12.81 -1.62 4.56
CA PHE A 137 -12.87 -3.04 4.91
C PHE A 137 -11.51 -3.58 5.36
N SER A 138 -10.41 -3.12 4.72
CA SER A 138 -9.05 -3.49 5.16
C SER A 138 -8.72 -2.97 6.56
N GLY A 139 -9.23 -1.80 6.94
CA GLY A 139 -9.05 -1.23 8.28
C GLY A 139 -9.70 -2.03 9.39
N VAL A 140 -10.73 -2.82 9.08
CA VAL A 140 -11.37 -3.73 10.04
C VAL A 140 -10.69 -5.10 10.02
N VAL A 141 -10.50 -5.66 8.84
CA VAL A 141 -10.06 -7.06 8.68
C VAL A 141 -8.58 -7.23 9.01
N LEU A 142 -7.71 -6.36 8.49
CA LEU A 142 -6.27 -6.59 8.61
C LEU A 142 -5.75 -6.50 10.05
N PRO A 143 -6.11 -5.53 10.89
CA PRO A 143 -5.70 -5.55 12.29
C PRO A 143 -6.15 -6.83 13.01
N LEU A 144 -7.39 -7.28 12.78
CA LEU A 144 -7.93 -8.49 13.40
C LEU A 144 -7.22 -9.78 12.97
N VAL A 145 -6.64 -9.78 11.77
CA VAL A 145 -5.90 -10.95 11.24
C VAL A 145 -4.42 -10.87 11.62
N VAL A 146 -3.83 -9.68 11.48
CA VAL A 146 -2.40 -9.45 11.72
C VAL A 146 -2.03 -9.61 13.18
N ASP A 147 -2.83 -9.05 14.10
CA ASP A 147 -2.55 -9.07 15.53
C ASP A 147 -2.33 -10.50 16.08
N PRO A 148 -3.25 -11.47 15.91
CA PRO A 148 -3.00 -12.84 16.37
C PRO A 148 -1.88 -13.56 15.61
N LEU A 149 -1.61 -13.20 14.36
CA LEU A 149 -0.51 -13.78 13.59
C LEU A 149 0.86 -13.31 14.12
N LEU A 150 0.96 -12.08 14.60
CA LEU A 150 2.18 -11.57 15.21
C LEU A 150 2.65 -12.40 16.40
N ASP A 151 1.70 -12.85 17.23
CA ASP A 151 1.98 -13.71 18.38
C ASP A 151 2.44 -15.12 17.98
N LEU A 152 1.97 -15.62 16.82
CA LEU A 152 2.24 -16.97 16.35
C LEU A 152 3.55 -17.09 15.56
N VAL A 153 3.80 -16.16 14.65
CA VAL A 153 4.91 -16.28 13.68
C VAL A 153 5.92 -15.14 13.75
N GLY A 154 5.65 -14.12 14.57
CA GLY A 154 6.47 -12.92 14.70
C GLY A 154 6.31 -11.95 13.53
N TRP A 155 6.62 -10.67 13.77
CA TRP A 155 6.38 -9.59 12.82
C TRP A 155 7.15 -9.68 11.49
N ARG A 156 8.27 -10.41 11.47
CA ARG A 156 9.08 -10.59 10.26
C ARG A 156 8.48 -11.58 9.26
N ASN A 157 7.52 -12.41 9.71
CA ASN A 157 6.91 -13.47 8.91
C ASN A 157 5.41 -13.21 8.62
N VAL A 158 4.85 -12.14 9.16
CA VAL A 158 3.49 -11.67 8.89
C VAL A 158 3.48 -10.73 7.71
#